data_49075916b047c07ef6f9598901444088
#
_entry.id   49075916b047c07ef6f9598901444088
#
_cell.length_a   1.000
_cell.length_b   1.000
_cell.length_c   1.000
_cell.angle_alpha   90.00
_cell.angle_beta   90.00
_cell.angle_gamma   90.00
#
_symmetry.space_group_name_H-M   'P 1'
#
loop_
_entity.id
_entity.type
_entity.pdbx_description
1 polymer ?
#
loop_
_entity_poly.entity_id
_entity_poly.type
_entity_poly.pdbx_seq_one_letter_code
_entity_poly.pdbx_strand_id
1 'polypeptide(L)'
;MTNYTVLSTDSSSSVALEARYPNHPSIMEIRTKANLAQIDVNIISGHIRRKKRLLLADMDATIIKDESLDELADLAGIADKIIPITKRAMAGELDFQEALSARLSFLNGQPETLLHQVVKNTKITDGAHELVGTMRAHGAHCYLV
;
A
#
# COMPACT_ATOMS: atom_id res chain seq x y z
N MET A 1 25.12 11.99 22.09
CA MET A 1 25.25 11.10 20.91
C MET A 1 23.90 10.47 20.66
N THR A 2 23.38 10.59 19.46
CA THR A 2 22.11 9.95 19.08
C THR A 2 22.42 8.50 18.77
N ASN A 3 21.93 7.58 19.60
CA ASN A 3 22.06 6.16 19.33
C ASN A 3 21.01 5.78 18.28
N TYR A 4 21.45 5.20 17.20
CA TYR A 4 20.58 4.63 16.17
C TYR A 4 20.79 3.12 16.07
N THR A 5 19.75 2.43 15.62
CA THR A 5 19.78 0.99 15.33
C THR A 5 19.49 0.81 13.84
N VAL A 6 20.32 0.03 13.17
CA VAL A 6 20.05 -0.41 11.80
C VAL A 6 19.01 -1.51 11.87
N LEU A 7 17.85 -1.31 11.24
CA LEU A 7 16.76 -2.29 11.21
C LEU A 7 16.87 -3.25 10.04
N SER A 8 17.30 -2.73 8.89
CA SER A 8 17.59 -3.56 7.71
C SER A 8 18.60 -2.87 6.81
N THR A 9 19.41 -3.67 6.14
CA THR A 9 20.23 -3.26 4.99
C THR A 9 19.87 -4.18 3.85
N ASP A 10 19.24 -3.64 2.83
CA ASP A 10 19.04 -4.39 1.59
C ASP A 10 20.28 -4.24 0.70
N SER A 11 20.64 -5.32 0.02
CA SER A 11 21.79 -5.36 -0.90
C SER A 11 21.67 -4.40 -2.09
N SER A 12 20.49 -3.81 -2.29
CA SER A 12 20.18 -3.00 -3.48
C SER A 12 20.13 -1.47 -3.26
N SER A 13 20.26 -0.93 -2.06
CA SER A 13 20.35 0.52 -1.80
C SER A 13 19.46 1.10 -0.69
N SER A 14 18.62 0.31 -0.03
CA SER A 14 17.73 0.83 1.02
C SER A 14 18.23 0.47 2.42
N VAL A 15 18.30 1.46 3.29
CA VAL A 15 18.66 1.26 4.72
C VAL A 15 17.53 1.77 5.58
N ALA A 16 17.02 0.93 6.48
CA ALA A 16 16.07 1.34 7.50
C ALA A 16 16.79 1.55 8.83
N LEU A 17 16.64 2.76 9.40
CA LEU A 17 17.25 3.15 10.67
C LEU A 17 16.18 3.53 11.67
N GLU A 18 16.43 3.20 12.94
CA GLU A 18 15.66 3.71 14.07
C GLU A 18 16.57 4.54 14.98
N ALA A 19 16.12 5.75 15.32
CA ALA A 19 16.78 6.57 16.32
C ALA A 19 15.80 6.95 17.43
N ARG A 20 16.26 6.95 18.69
CA ARG A 20 15.47 7.40 19.83
C ARG A 20 15.85 8.82 20.20
N TYR A 21 14.85 9.66 20.28
CA TYR A 21 15.00 11.04 20.72
C TYR A 21 14.36 11.22 22.11
N PRO A 22 15.10 11.74 23.10
CA PRO A 22 14.58 11.94 24.45
C PRO A 22 13.58 13.10 24.55
N ASN A 23 13.67 14.07 23.64
CA ASN A 23 12.81 15.24 23.60
C ASN A 23 11.90 15.18 22.37
N HIS A 24 10.71 15.82 22.43
CA HIS A 24 9.81 15.91 21.30
C HIS A 24 10.38 16.90 20.25
N PRO A 25 11.07 16.44 19.20
CA PRO A 25 11.49 17.34 18.14
C PRO A 25 10.28 17.83 17.37
N SER A 26 10.41 18.97 16.73
CA SER A 26 9.37 19.46 15.81
C SER A 26 9.21 18.46 14.66
N ILE A 27 8.05 17.78 14.63
CA ILE A 27 7.72 16.81 13.57
C ILE A 27 7.78 17.47 12.20
N MET A 28 7.30 18.70 12.11
CA MET A 28 7.32 19.50 10.88
C MET A 28 8.75 19.72 10.38
N GLU A 29 9.67 20.11 11.29
CA GLU A 29 11.07 20.36 10.94
C GLU A 29 11.79 19.08 10.45
N ILE A 30 11.53 17.95 11.13
CA ILE A 30 12.12 16.66 10.73
C ILE A 30 11.61 16.27 9.34
N ARG A 31 10.29 16.34 9.11
CA ARG A 31 9.71 16.00 7.81
C ARG A 31 10.22 16.89 6.68
N THR A 32 10.33 18.21 6.92
CA THR A 32 10.88 19.14 5.93
C THR A 32 12.31 18.78 5.56
N LYS A 33 13.17 18.53 6.55
CA LYS A 33 14.56 18.14 6.30
C LYS A 33 14.67 16.78 5.60
N ALA A 34 13.84 15.81 6.00
CA ALA A 34 13.82 14.50 5.40
C ALA A 34 13.37 14.53 3.94
N ASN A 35 12.30 15.29 3.63
CA ASN A 35 11.83 15.48 2.26
C ASN A 35 12.90 16.12 1.35
N LEU A 36 13.62 17.13 1.86
CA LEU A 36 14.74 17.73 1.13
C LEU A 36 15.88 16.74 0.85
N ALA A 37 16.07 15.76 1.72
CA ALA A 37 17.07 14.71 1.59
C ALA A 37 16.55 13.45 0.88
N GLN A 38 15.27 13.45 0.43
CA GLN A 38 14.58 12.27 -0.14
C GLN A 38 14.62 11.05 0.79
N ILE A 39 14.40 11.26 2.08
CA ILE A 39 14.38 10.23 3.11
C ILE A 39 12.96 10.13 3.67
N ASP A 40 12.39 8.92 3.66
CA ASP A 40 11.13 8.63 4.34
C ASP A 40 11.32 8.62 5.85
N VAL A 41 10.49 9.39 6.58
CA VAL A 41 10.54 9.46 8.04
C VAL A 41 9.19 9.19 8.66
N ASN A 42 9.17 8.21 9.54
CA ASN A 42 8.02 7.89 10.38
C ASN A 42 8.38 8.14 11.86
N ILE A 43 7.51 8.86 12.57
CA ILE A 43 7.67 9.14 14.00
C ILE A 43 6.69 8.29 14.78
N ILE A 44 7.22 7.46 15.67
CA ILE A 44 6.43 6.52 16.47
C ILE A 44 6.63 6.87 17.95
N SER A 45 5.53 7.02 18.70
CA SER A 45 5.60 7.22 20.14
C SER A 45 6.27 6.03 20.84
N GLY A 46 7.23 6.31 21.74
CA GLY A 46 7.93 5.28 22.51
C GLY A 46 7.03 4.49 23.47
N HIS A 47 5.83 5.02 23.78
CA HIS A 47 4.84 4.35 24.65
C HIS A 47 3.94 3.37 23.89
N ILE A 48 3.95 3.38 22.55
CA ILE A 48 3.14 2.47 21.75
C ILE A 48 3.78 1.09 21.73
N ARG A 49 2.98 0.07 22.04
CA ARG A 49 3.41 -1.32 21.89
C ARG A 49 3.76 -1.58 20.41
N ARG A 50 5.03 -1.86 20.14
CA ARG A 50 5.54 -1.98 18.75
C ARG A 50 5.09 -3.26 18.07
N LYS A 51 5.11 -4.39 18.79
CA LYS A 51 4.64 -5.66 18.27
C LYS A 51 3.12 -5.63 18.10
N LYS A 52 2.66 -5.51 16.87
CA LYS A 52 1.24 -5.51 16.52
C LYS A 52 0.72 -6.94 16.37
N ARG A 53 -0.57 -7.14 16.63
CA ARG A 53 -1.24 -8.44 16.53
C ARG A 53 -2.23 -8.50 15.37
N LEU A 54 -2.39 -7.39 14.67
CA LEU A 54 -3.29 -7.24 13.54
C LEU A 54 -2.59 -6.44 12.45
N LEU A 55 -2.65 -6.94 11.21
CA LEU A 55 -2.34 -6.24 9.99
C LEU A 55 -3.61 -6.20 9.15
N LEU A 56 -4.08 -5.00 8.86
CA LEU A 56 -5.10 -4.75 7.85
C LEU A 56 -4.39 -4.04 6.70
N ALA A 57 -4.49 -4.58 5.53
CA ALA A 57 -3.87 -4.01 4.34
C ALA A 57 -4.89 -3.91 3.22
N ASP A 58 -4.88 -2.78 2.53
CA ASP A 58 -5.55 -2.63 1.26
C ASP A 58 -4.85 -3.48 0.20
N MET A 59 -5.59 -3.90 -0.82
CA MET A 59 -5.06 -4.77 -1.86
C MET A 59 -4.43 -3.97 -2.99
N ASP A 60 -5.23 -3.18 -3.70
CA ASP A 60 -4.83 -2.47 -4.91
C ASP A 60 -3.84 -1.34 -4.59
N ALA A 61 -2.82 -1.15 -5.41
CA ALA A 61 -1.72 -0.20 -5.21
C ALA A 61 -1.05 -0.28 -3.81
N THR A 62 -1.29 -1.34 -3.05
CA THR A 62 -0.75 -1.57 -1.69
C THR A 62 -0.05 -2.93 -1.60
N ILE A 63 -0.78 -4.04 -1.50
CA ILE A 63 -0.21 -5.41 -1.51
C ILE A 63 0.14 -5.84 -2.94
N ILE A 64 -0.62 -5.38 -3.91
CA ILE A 64 -0.30 -5.48 -5.34
C ILE A 64 0.04 -4.12 -5.90
N LYS A 65 0.83 -4.08 -6.99
CA LYS A 65 1.31 -2.82 -7.59
C LYS A 65 0.26 -2.13 -8.44
N ASP A 66 -0.73 -2.88 -8.91
CA ASP A 66 -1.68 -2.48 -9.92
C ASP A 66 -3.08 -2.26 -9.32
N GLU A 67 -3.96 -1.59 -10.09
CA GLU A 67 -5.39 -1.46 -9.82
C GLU A 67 -6.12 -2.60 -10.53
N SER A 68 -6.63 -3.57 -9.79
CA SER A 68 -7.18 -4.82 -10.34
C SER A 68 -8.38 -4.62 -11.27
N LEU A 69 -9.26 -3.67 -10.96
CA LEU A 69 -10.41 -3.36 -11.81
C LEU A 69 -10.01 -2.63 -13.09
N ASP A 70 -8.97 -1.80 -13.06
CA ASP A 70 -8.48 -1.10 -14.25
C ASP A 70 -7.78 -2.10 -15.19
N GLU A 71 -7.00 -3.05 -14.65
CA GLU A 71 -6.41 -4.13 -15.45
C GLU A 71 -7.49 -5.03 -16.09
N LEU A 72 -8.53 -5.37 -15.31
CA LEU A 72 -9.67 -6.12 -15.85
C LEU A 72 -10.37 -5.38 -16.96
N ALA A 73 -10.49 -4.05 -16.84
CA ALA A 73 -11.07 -3.19 -17.87
C ALA A 73 -10.23 -3.17 -19.15
N ASP A 74 -8.91 -3.13 -19.01
CA ASP A 74 -7.99 -3.20 -20.16
C ASP A 74 -8.13 -4.54 -20.90
N LEU A 75 -8.13 -5.64 -20.17
CA LEU A 75 -8.30 -6.98 -20.74
C LEU A 75 -9.68 -7.18 -21.41
N ALA A 76 -10.72 -6.52 -20.88
CA ALA A 76 -12.06 -6.54 -21.45
C ALA A 76 -12.25 -5.55 -22.62
N GLY A 77 -11.26 -4.68 -22.89
CA GLY A 77 -11.35 -3.66 -23.93
C GLY A 77 -12.32 -2.51 -23.62
N ILE A 78 -12.56 -2.24 -22.31
CA ILE A 78 -13.49 -1.21 -21.82
C ILE A 78 -12.82 -0.19 -20.89
N ALA A 79 -11.51 -0.08 -20.93
CA ALA A 79 -10.73 0.82 -20.07
C ALA A 79 -11.14 2.29 -20.22
N ASP A 80 -11.49 2.70 -21.44
CA ASP A 80 -11.99 4.04 -21.75
C ASP A 80 -13.26 4.43 -20.95
N LYS A 81 -14.04 3.45 -20.51
CA LYS A 81 -15.24 3.64 -19.69
C LYS A 81 -14.97 3.59 -18.20
N ILE A 82 -14.03 2.78 -17.74
CA ILE A 82 -13.77 2.50 -16.33
C ILE A 82 -12.74 3.47 -15.73
N ILE A 83 -11.61 3.70 -16.38
CA ILE A 83 -10.53 4.58 -15.88
C ILE A 83 -11.01 5.99 -15.51
N PRO A 84 -11.89 6.65 -16.30
CA PRO A 84 -12.42 7.95 -15.88
C PRO A 84 -13.20 7.93 -14.57
N ILE A 85 -13.90 6.83 -14.28
CA ILE A 85 -14.66 6.66 -13.01
C ILE A 85 -13.68 6.50 -11.84
N THR A 86 -12.64 5.69 -12.01
CA THR A 86 -11.56 5.54 -11.03
C THR A 86 -10.92 6.89 -10.69
N LYS A 87 -10.58 7.69 -11.70
CA LYS A 87 -10.00 9.02 -11.50
C LYS A 87 -10.92 9.97 -10.74
N ARG A 88 -12.21 9.97 -11.04
CA ARG A 88 -13.20 10.79 -10.32
C ARG A 88 -13.38 10.35 -8.87
N ALA A 89 -13.37 9.04 -8.62
CA ALA A 89 -13.41 8.50 -7.26
C ALA A 89 -12.16 8.92 -6.44
N MET A 90 -10.98 8.81 -7.05
CA MET A 90 -9.73 9.25 -6.40
C MET A 90 -9.68 10.78 -6.16
N ALA A 91 -10.36 11.57 -7.00
CA ALA A 91 -10.53 13.01 -6.78
C ALA A 91 -11.59 13.35 -5.71
N GLY A 92 -12.28 12.35 -5.13
CA GLY A 92 -13.34 12.55 -4.14
C GLY A 92 -14.68 13.07 -4.73
N GLU A 93 -14.85 12.97 -6.04
CA GLU A 93 -16.09 13.38 -6.74
C GLU A 93 -17.20 12.33 -6.67
N LEU A 94 -16.84 11.09 -6.42
CA LEU A 94 -17.75 9.95 -6.27
C LEU A 94 -17.43 9.26 -4.94
N ASP A 95 -18.46 8.75 -4.27
CA ASP A 95 -18.23 7.87 -3.14
C ASP A 95 -17.79 6.46 -3.62
N PHE A 96 -17.26 5.67 -2.68
CA PHE A 96 -16.73 4.33 -3.01
C PHE A 96 -17.79 3.42 -3.63
N GLN A 97 -19.01 3.42 -3.08
CA GLN A 97 -20.08 2.53 -3.51
C GLN A 97 -20.61 2.92 -4.90
N GLU A 98 -20.78 4.22 -5.15
CA GLU A 98 -21.17 4.75 -6.45
C GLU A 98 -20.13 4.39 -7.51
N ALA A 99 -18.86 4.65 -7.23
CA ALA A 99 -17.77 4.37 -8.16
C ALA A 99 -17.63 2.86 -8.43
N LEU A 100 -17.73 2.02 -7.41
CA LEU A 100 -17.66 0.56 -7.56
C LEU A 100 -18.84 0.05 -8.39
N SER A 101 -20.07 0.47 -8.08
CA SER A 101 -21.28 0.05 -8.81
C SER A 101 -21.22 0.45 -10.29
N ALA A 102 -20.77 1.67 -10.56
CA ALA A 102 -20.62 2.15 -11.94
C ALA A 102 -19.59 1.32 -12.72
N ARG A 103 -18.42 1.03 -12.12
CA ARG A 103 -17.39 0.21 -12.78
C ARG A 103 -17.86 -1.22 -13.01
N LEU A 104 -18.50 -1.85 -12.02
CA LEU A 104 -19.02 -3.21 -12.14
C LEU A 104 -20.12 -3.34 -13.20
N SER A 105 -20.93 -2.31 -13.42
CA SER A 105 -21.96 -2.34 -14.44
C SER A 105 -21.40 -2.54 -15.87
N PHE A 106 -20.21 -2.01 -16.15
CA PHE A 106 -19.51 -2.20 -17.43
C PHE A 106 -18.86 -3.57 -17.57
N LEU A 107 -18.55 -4.23 -16.46
CA LEU A 107 -17.98 -5.57 -16.44
C LEU A 107 -19.05 -6.67 -16.54
N ASN A 108 -20.31 -6.32 -16.40
CA ASN A 108 -21.40 -7.28 -16.50
C ASN A 108 -21.41 -7.98 -17.87
N GLY A 109 -21.45 -9.31 -17.83
CA GLY A 109 -21.43 -10.16 -19.05
C GLY A 109 -20.02 -10.43 -19.61
N GLN A 110 -18.98 -9.92 -19.00
CA GLN A 110 -17.61 -10.26 -19.37
C GLN A 110 -17.27 -11.71 -18.95
N PRO A 111 -16.42 -12.42 -19.71
CA PRO A 111 -16.07 -13.80 -19.39
C PRO A 111 -15.20 -13.87 -18.13
N GLU A 112 -15.53 -14.85 -17.25
CA GLU A 112 -14.79 -15.09 -16.00
C GLU A 112 -13.30 -15.39 -16.24
N THR A 113 -12.94 -15.90 -17.43
CA THR A 113 -11.54 -16.17 -17.79
C THR A 113 -10.63 -14.95 -17.71
N LEU A 114 -11.19 -13.73 -17.81
CA LEU A 114 -10.42 -12.49 -17.62
C LEU A 114 -9.86 -12.36 -16.19
N LEU A 115 -10.60 -12.82 -15.18
CA LEU A 115 -10.12 -12.82 -13.79
C LEU A 115 -8.86 -13.66 -13.65
N HIS A 116 -8.77 -14.81 -14.32
CA HIS A 116 -7.57 -15.64 -14.31
C HIS A 116 -6.38 -14.94 -14.96
N GLN A 117 -6.63 -14.10 -15.96
CA GLN A 117 -5.56 -13.33 -16.60
C GLN A 117 -5.07 -12.22 -15.67
N VAL A 118 -5.97 -11.48 -15.01
CA VAL A 118 -5.61 -10.48 -14.00
C VAL A 118 -4.75 -11.11 -12.92
N VAL A 119 -5.19 -12.22 -12.31
CA VAL A 119 -4.41 -12.93 -11.28
C VAL A 119 -3.02 -13.33 -11.78
N LYS A 120 -2.91 -13.76 -13.03
CA LYS A 120 -1.63 -14.16 -13.63
C LYS A 120 -0.69 -12.97 -13.86
N ASN A 121 -1.23 -11.83 -14.20
CA ASN A 121 -0.48 -10.61 -14.49
C ASN A 121 -0.14 -9.81 -13.23
N THR A 122 -0.93 -9.96 -12.16
CA THR A 122 -0.78 -9.24 -10.88
C THR A 122 0.64 -9.34 -10.35
N LYS A 123 1.22 -8.18 -10.03
CA LYS A 123 2.54 -8.06 -9.42
C LYS A 123 2.41 -7.72 -7.95
N ILE A 124 2.98 -8.57 -7.12
CA ILE A 124 3.05 -8.31 -5.68
C ILE A 124 4.03 -7.17 -5.43
N THR A 125 3.67 -6.27 -4.52
CA THR A 125 4.54 -5.17 -4.07
C THR A 125 5.78 -5.74 -3.37
N ASP A 126 6.93 -5.15 -3.67
CA ASP A 126 8.21 -5.59 -3.10
C ASP A 126 8.15 -5.44 -1.56
N GLY A 127 8.53 -6.49 -0.85
CA GLY A 127 8.46 -6.56 0.61
C GLY A 127 7.09 -6.99 1.20
N ALA A 128 6.03 -7.12 0.40
CA ALA A 128 4.71 -7.54 0.89
C ALA A 128 4.74 -8.97 1.46
N HIS A 129 5.44 -9.89 0.80
CA HIS A 129 5.60 -11.26 1.29
C HIS A 129 6.34 -11.31 2.62
N GLU A 130 7.43 -10.54 2.75
CA GLU A 130 8.24 -10.43 3.96
C GLU A 130 7.44 -9.81 5.09
N LEU A 131 6.68 -8.75 4.82
CA LEU A 131 5.82 -8.09 5.79
C LEU A 131 4.77 -9.06 6.34
N VAL A 132 3.97 -9.65 5.47
CA VAL A 132 2.89 -10.57 5.87
C VAL A 132 3.46 -11.82 6.54
N GLY A 133 4.52 -12.41 5.98
CA GLY A 133 5.20 -13.58 6.52
C GLY A 133 5.76 -13.32 7.92
N THR A 134 6.45 -12.20 8.12
CA THR A 134 7.00 -11.79 9.41
C THR A 134 5.90 -11.55 10.44
N MET A 135 4.85 -10.82 10.08
CA MET A 135 3.71 -10.55 10.96
C MET A 135 3.04 -11.85 11.43
N ARG A 136 2.78 -12.78 10.51
CA ARG A 136 2.19 -14.09 10.83
C ARG A 136 3.10 -14.95 11.70
N ALA A 137 4.39 -15.02 11.39
CA ALA A 137 5.38 -15.74 12.19
C ALA A 137 5.46 -15.24 13.65
N HIS A 138 5.12 -13.95 13.86
CA HIS A 138 5.05 -13.35 15.19
C HIS A 138 3.65 -13.37 15.82
N GLY A 139 2.73 -14.15 15.28
CA GLY A 139 1.39 -14.38 15.83
C GLY A 139 0.38 -13.26 15.55
N ALA A 140 0.60 -12.47 14.50
CA ALA A 140 -0.39 -11.49 14.04
C ALA A 140 -1.39 -12.14 13.07
N HIS A 141 -2.62 -11.63 13.11
CA HIS A 141 -3.63 -11.90 12.08
C HIS A 141 -3.46 -10.88 10.95
N CYS A 142 -3.51 -11.35 9.70
CA CYS A 142 -3.34 -10.50 8.52
C CYS A 142 -4.57 -10.63 7.64
N TYR A 143 -5.15 -9.52 7.23
CA TYR A 143 -6.33 -9.42 6.38
C TYR A 143 -6.09 -8.41 5.26
N LEU A 144 -6.63 -8.74 4.08
CA LEU A 144 -6.86 -7.79 2.99
C LEU A 144 -8.25 -7.18 3.19
N VAL A 145 -8.39 -5.90 2.98
CA VAL A 145 -9.64 -5.12 3.17
C VAL A 145 -9.88 -4.24 1.98
#